data_448abad84e490f1dbb58c6ab13c5a279
#
_entry.id   448abad84e490f1dbb58c6ab13c5a279
#
_cell.length_a   1.000
_cell.length_b   1.000
_cell.length_c   1.000
_cell.angle_alpha   90.00
_cell.angle_beta   90.00
_cell.angle_gamma   90.00
#
_symmetry.space_group_name_H-M   'P 1'
#
loop_
_entity.id
_entity.type
_entity.pdbx_description
1 polymer ?
#
loop_
_entity_poly.entity_id
_entity_poly.type
_entity_poly.pdbx_seq_one_letter_code
_entity_poly.pdbx_strand_id
1 'polypeptide(L)'
;DQIVAIGFEDKSDFDYCDATFYLKIANPGSIDTETPELPSVDPPSTVNNTTTGILAFEDLWPSRGDYDMNDVMLEYKSTLYQNALTGKAYRIVDEFTPLHNGGSLTSGFGYQLYKLGQDGVRSIQVDGPAGWKIEADQSSPTIILFDNVRSVIGQKYTVTIELNDVDPKLVASPYNPFIFVGNRDKEVHMVNYPPTAKADKELFNTHDDVSNVSAGIYYISRYKGEVELMPFGMNLPIIDSKLLADGEGVKIYETFPNFIGWVQSGGTKNKDWYKKK
;
A
#
# COMPACT_ATOMS: atom_id res chain seq x y z
N ASP A 1 -14.92 -30.99 -14.69
CA ASP A 1 -14.03 -30.09 -15.45
C ASP A 1 -12.60 -30.65 -15.36
N GLN A 2 -11.95 -30.84 -16.50
CA GLN A 2 -10.56 -31.28 -16.57
C GLN A 2 -9.66 -30.05 -16.76
N ILE A 3 -8.55 -29.99 -16.02
CA ILE A 3 -7.54 -28.96 -16.17
C ILE A 3 -6.33 -29.58 -16.85
N VAL A 4 -5.84 -28.95 -17.90
CA VAL A 4 -4.61 -29.31 -18.59
C VAL A 4 -3.55 -28.25 -18.31
N ALA A 5 -2.39 -28.66 -17.81
CA ALA A 5 -1.22 -27.81 -17.68
C ALA A 5 -0.40 -27.85 -18.97
N ILE A 6 0.04 -26.72 -19.46
CA ILE A 6 0.96 -26.58 -20.58
C ILE A 6 2.19 -25.88 -20.06
N GLY A 7 3.32 -26.56 -19.98
CA GLY A 7 4.61 -26.02 -19.59
C GLY A 7 5.49 -25.75 -20.81
N PHE A 8 6.27 -24.68 -20.74
CA PHE A 8 7.30 -24.32 -21.71
C PHE A 8 8.65 -24.29 -21.02
N GLU A 9 9.66 -24.70 -21.76
CA GLU A 9 11.05 -24.77 -21.33
C GLU A 9 11.88 -23.78 -22.14
N ASP A 10 12.61 -22.86 -21.47
CA ASP A 10 13.48 -21.85 -22.11
C ASP A 10 14.97 -22.23 -21.99
N LYS A 11 15.28 -23.24 -21.19
CA LYS A 11 16.63 -23.73 -20.94
C LYS A 11 16.71 -25.26 -21.02
N SER A 12 17.87 -25.81 -20.72
CA SER A 12 18.15 -27.22 -20.81
C SER A 12 18.00 -28.02 -19.50
N ASP A 13 17.33 -27.48 -18.49
CA ASP A 13 17.10 -28.16 -17.21
C ASP A 13 15.87 -29.10 -17.24
N PHE A 14 15.04 -28.96 -18.28
CA PHE A 14 13.90 -29.83 -18.56
C PHE A 14 12.86 -29.93 -17.45
N ASP A 15 12.69 -28.87 -16.65
CA ASP A 15 11.67 -28.85 -15.61
C ASP A 15 10.29 -28.34 -16.08
N TYR A 16 10.22 -27.73 -17.27
CA TYR A 16 9.01 -27.22 -17.92
C TYR A 16 8.22 -26.22 -17.10
N CYS A 17 8.90 -25.50 -16.20
CA CYS A 17 8.31 -24.53 -15.28
C CYS A 17 8.55 -23.07 -15.68
N ASP A 18 9.31 -22.77 -16.72
CA ASP A 18 9.67 -21.41 -17.14
C ASP A 18 8.44 -20.59 -17.55
N ALA A 19 7.47 -21.22 -18.21
CA ALA A 19 6.16 -20.65 -18.43
C ALA A 19 5.10 -21.75 -18.39
N THR A 20 4.17 -21.69 -17.44
CA THR A 20 3.10 -22.67 -17.29
C THR A 20 1.73 -22.02 -17.46
N PHE A 21 0.90 -22.59 -18.32
CA PHE A 21 -0.49 -22.18 -18.54
C PHE A 21 -1.44 -23.30 -18.14
N TYR A 22 -2.57 -22.96 -17.55
CA TYR A 22 -3.62 -23.90 -17.19
C TYR A 22 -4.85 -23.65 -18.04
N LEU A 23 -5.29 -24.68 -18.76
CA LEU A 23 -6.52 -24.65 -19.54
C LEU A 23 -7.61 -25.43 -18.83
N LYS A 24 -8.76 -24.81 -18.65
CA LYS A 24 -9.96 -25.50 -18.21
C LYS A 24 -10.72 -26.01 -19.44
N ILE A 25 -10.89 -27.32 -19.54
CA ILE A 25 -11.57 -27.95 -20.68
C ILE A 25 -13.01 -28.25 -20.31
N ALA A 26 -13.94 -27.61 -21.00
CA ALA A 26 -15.37 -27.80 -20.78
C ALA A 26 -15.88 -29.14 -21.29
N ASN A 27 -15.20 -29.74 -22.27
CA ASN A 27 -15.57 -31.04 -22.81
C ASN A 27 -14.35 -31.99 -22.83
N PRO A 28 -14.20 -32.84 -21.80
CA PRO A 28 -13.05 -33.78 -21.68
C PRO A 28 -12.90 -34.76 -22.84
N GLY A 29 -13.98 -35.08 -23.55
CA GLY A 29 -13.94 -35.98 -24.71
C GLY A 29 -13.25 -35.41 -25.95
N SER A 30 -12.82 -34.13 -25.89
CA SER A 30 -12.05 -33.49 -26.97
C SER A 30 -10.55 -33.64 -26.84
N ILE A 31 -10.05 -34.32 -25.81
CA ILE A 31 -8.62 -34.57 -25.61
C ILE A 31 -8.25 -35.85 -26.31
N ASP A 32 -7.23 -35.78 -27.18
CA ASP A 32 -6.65 -36.97 -27.80
C ASP A 32 -5.93 -37.79 -26.72
N THR A 33 -6.43 -38.99 -26.47
CA THR A 33 -5.89 -39.91 -25.46
C THR A 33 -4.62 -40.63 -25.92
N GLU A 34 -4.21 -40.48 -27.18
CA GLU A 34 -2.94 -41.02 -27.71
C GLU A 34 -1.76 -40.06 -27.49
N THR A 35 -2.01 -38.84 -27.07
CA THR A 35 -0.95 -37.92 -26.67
C THR A 35 -0.29 -38.44 -25.38
N PRO A 36 1.05 -38.60 -25.32
CA PRO A 36 1.73 -39.03 -24.11
C PRO A 36 1.29 -38.18 -22.94
N GLU A 37 0.86 -38.76 -21.84
CA GLU A 37 0.62 -38.05 -20.60
C GLU A 37 1.92 -37.37 -20.18
N LEU A 38 1.93 -36.04 -20.24
CA LEU A 38 2.96 -35.26 -19.56
C LEU A 38 2.91 -35.59 -18.07
N PRO A 39 4.05 -35.58 -17.36
CA PRO A 39 4.02 -35.69 -15.90
C PRO A 39 2.95 -34.76 -15.37
N SER A 40 2.07 -35.23 -14.50
CA SER A 40 1.03 -34.41 -13.89
C SER A 40 1.73 -33.33 -13.07
N VAL A 41 1.81 -32.13 -13.62
CA VAL A 41 2.23 -30.96 -12.85
C VAL A 41 0.99 -30.49 -12.13
N ASP A 42 0.93 -30.69 -10.83
CA ASP A 42 -0.11 -30.08 -10.01
C ASP A 42 -0.01 -28.55 -10.18
N PRO A 43 -1.07 -27.86 -10.60
CA PRO A 43 -1.04 -26.42 -10.69
C PRO A 43 -0.63 -25.85 -9.32
N PRO A 44 0.24 -24.84 -9.26
CA PRO A 44 0.58 -24.23 -8.00
C PRO A 44 -0.72 -23.81 -7.29
N SER A 45 -0.91 -24.33 -6.09
CA SER A 45 -2.12 -24.05 -5.31
C SER A 45 -2.23 -22.57 -4.92
N THR A 46 -1.15 -21.84 -5.09
CA THR A 46 -1.01 -20.44 -4.66
C THR A 46 -0.27 -19.60 -5.70
N VAL A 47 -0.82 -18.44 -6.00
CA VAL A 47 -0.15 -17.38 -6.77
C VAL A 47 0.14 -16.23 -5.81
N ASN A 48 1.35 -15.69 -5.86
CA ASN A 48 1.77 -14.58 -5.01
C ASN A 48 1.94 -13.32 -5.86
N ASN A 49 1.46 -12.20 -5.33
CA ASN A 49 1.74 -10.87 -5.90
C ASN A 49 2.34 -9.98 -4.81
N THR A 50 3.54 -9.46 -5.05
CA THR A 50 4.26 -8.62 -4.10
C THR A 50 4.34 -7.18 -4.59
N THR A 51 3.98 -6.25 -3.73
CA THR A 51 4.10 -4.79 -3.91
C THR A 51 5.03 -4.24 -2.85
N THR A 52 5.92 -3.34 -3.23
CA THR A 52 6.84 -2.65 -2.32
C THR A 52 6.82 -1.16 -2.56
N GLY A 53 7.18 -0.38 -1.55
CA GLY A 53 7.28 1.07 -1.67
C GLY A 53 7.72 1.74 -0.37
N ILE A 54 7.82 3.06 -0.44
CA ILE A 54 8.00 3.94 0.71
C ILE A 54 6.77 4.83 0.83
N LEU A 55 6.19 4.85 2.03
CA LEU A 55 5.15 5.80 2.41
C LEU A 55 5.83 7.00 3.05
N ALA A 56 5.45 8.20 2.63
CA ALA A 56 5.99 9.47 3.14
C ALA A 56 4.84 10.43 3.43
N PHE A 57 4.85 11.07 4.60
CA PHE A 57 3.77 11.90 5.09
C PHE A 57 4.27 13.20 5.70
N GLU A 58 3.46 14.27 5.56
CA GLU A 58 3.49 15.50 6.35
C GLU A 58 2.58 15.36 7.57
N ASP A 59 3.02 15.76 8.75
CA ASP A 59 2.28 15.58 9.99
C ASP A 59 1.49 16.82 10.47
N LEU A 60 1.65 17.97 9.79
CA LEU A 60 0.97 19.23 10.15
C LEU A 60 -0.41 19.41 9.49
N TRP A 61 -0.91 18.45 8.67
CA TRP A 61 -2.25 18.58 8.11
C TRP A 61 -3.27 19.03 9.16
N PRO A 62 -4.19 19.98 8.86
CA PRO A 62 -4.53 20.54 7.54
C PRO A 62 -3.61 21.67 7.05
N SER A 63 -2.58 22.07 7.80
CA SER A 63 -1.53 22.99 7.35
C SER A 63 -0.44 22.21 6.61
N ARG A 64 0.21 22.83 5.62
CA ARG A 64 1.27 22.16 4.83
C ARG A 64 2.58 21.98 5.56
N GLY A 65 2.86 22.78 6.59
CA GLY A 65 4.17 22.78 7.22
C GLY A 65 5.27 23.28 6.29
N ASP A 66 6.45 22.71 6.42
CA ASP A 66 7.63 22.98 5.60
C ASP A 66 7.65 22.18 4.28
N TYR A 67 6.78 21.18 4.18
CA TYR A 67 6.52 20.41 2.96
C TYR A 67 7.77 19.72 2.38
N ASP A 68 8.53 19.08 3.23
CA ASP A 68 9.71 18.30 2.84
C ASP A 68 9.42 16.81 2.67
N MET A 69 8.20 16.36 3.06
CA MET A 69 7.65 15.02 2.91
C MET A 69 8.46 13.95 3.65
N ASN A 70 9.00 14.28 4.80
CA ASN A 70 9.85 13.39 5.59
C ASN A 70 9.44 13.26 7.06
N ASP A 71 8.36 13.95 7.50
CA ASP A 71 7.90 13.90 8.89
C ASP A 71 7.69 12.47 9.39
N VAL A 72 7.10 11.60 8.56
CA VAL A 72 7.03 10.16 8.82
C VAL A 72 7.27 9.38 7.54
N MET A 73 8.30 8.54 7.54
CA MET A 73 8.63 7.67 6.41
C MET A 73 8.67 6.21 6.84
N LEU A 74 8.04 5.34 6.03
CA LEU A 74 8.04 3.89 6.24
C LEU A 74 8.31 3.16 4.92
N GLU A 75 9.14 2.12 4.97
CA GLU A 75 9.20 1.12 3.91
C GLU A 75 8.11 0.07 4.15
N TYR A 76 7.48 -0.38 3.07
CA TYR A 76 6.54 -1.49 3.13
C TYR A 76 6.79 -2.52 2.03
N LYS A 77 6.43 -3.76 2.35
CA LYS A 77 6.31 -4.87 1.41
C LYS A 77 5.01 -5.60 1.72
N SER A 78 4.15 -5.72 0.73
CA SER A 78 2.87 -6.42 0.84
C SER A 78 2.83 -7.58 -0.12
N THR A 79 2.56 -8.78 0.38
CA THR A 79 2.43 -10.00 -0.43
C THR A 79 1.00 -10.53 -0.31
N LEU A 80 0.29 -10.53 -1.42
CA LEU A 80 -1.06 -11.08 -1.56
C LEU A 80 -0.97 -12.52 -2.05
N TYR A 81 -1.61 -13.44 -1.33
CA TYR A 81 -1.71 -14.85 -1.69
C TYR A 81 -3.11 -15.16 -2.22
N GLN A 82 -3.14 -15.75 -3.40
CA GLN A 82 -4.37 -16.10 -4.09
C GLN A 82 -4.41 -17.61 -4.40
N ASN A 83 -5.58 -18.18 -4.34
CA ASN A 83 -5.81 -19.53 -4.82
C ASN A 83 -5.76 -19.51 -6.35
N ALA A 84 -4.88 -20.31 -6.93
CA ALA A 84 -4.65 -20.34 -8.39
C ALA A 84 -5.89 -20.76 -9.19
N LEU A 85 -6.75 -21.61 -8.61
CA LEU A 85 -7.94 -22.13 -9.29
C LEU A 85 -9.13 -21.16 -9.25
N THR A 86 -9.32 -20.50 -8.09
CA THR A 86 -10.47 -19.60 -7.87
C THR A 86 -10.17 -18.14 -8.12
N GLY A 87 -8.87 -17.77 -8.16
CA GLY A 87 -8.42 -16.40 -8.22
C GLY A 87 -8.71 -15.59 -6.96
N LYS A 88 -9.26 -16.20 -5.89
CA LYS A 88 -9.61 -15.53 -4.65
C LYS A 88 -8.39 -15.33 -3.76
N ALA A 89 -8.32 -14.16 -3.11
CA ALA A 89 -7.31 -13.87 -2.11
C ALA A 89 -7.70 -14.51 -0.78
N TYR A 90 -6.77 -15.24 -0.17
CA TYR A 90 -6.98 -15.94 1.09
C TYR A 90 -6.03 -15.50 2.21
N ARG A 91 -4.93 -14.83 1.87
CA ARG A 91 -3.94 -14.33 2.85
C ARG A 91 -3.23 -13.09 2.33
N ILE A 92 -2.91 -12.20 3.26
CA ILE A 92 -1.98 -11.08 3.07
C ILE A 92 -0.85 -11.23 4.08
N VAL A 93 0.37 -10.91 3.66
CA VAL A 93 1.51 -10.71 4.56
C VAL A 93 2.11 -9.35 4.26
N ASP A 94 1.98 -8.43 5.20
CA ASP A 94 2.50 -7.08 5.12
C ASP A 94 3.71 -6.92 6.05
N GLU A 95 4.76 -6.32 5.54
CA GLU A 95 5.94 -5.94 6.32
C GLU A 95 6.05 -4.42 6.29
N PHE A 96 6.21 -3.80 7.46
CA PHE A 96 6.43 -2.35 7.60
C PHE A 96 7.67 -2.09 8.45
N THR A 97 8.49 -1.15 7.99
CA THR A 97 9.68 -0.70 8.74
C THR A 97 9.70 0.83 8.75
N PRO A 98 9.47 1.48 9.91
CA PRO A 98 9.66 2.92 10.03
C PRO A 98 11.11 3.30 9.78
N LEU A 99 11.35 4.27 8.89
CA LEU A 99 12.67 4.65 8.42
C LEU A 99 13.15 5.97 9.03
N HIS A 100 12.24 6.94 9.14
CA HIS A 100 12.57 8.31 9.52
C HIS A 100 11.40 9.03 10.20
N ASN A 101 11.73 10.01 11.05
CA ASN A 101 10.83 10.99 11.60
C ASN A 101 11.52 12.36 11.63
N GLY A 102 11.22 13.23 10.65
CA GLY A 102 11.65 14.61 10.60
C GLY A 102 10.81 15.51 11.51
N GLY A 103 9.50 15.30 11.56
CA GLY A 103 8.55 16.13 12.29
C GLY A 103 8.80 16.24 13.80
N SER A 104 8.34 17.32 14.40
CA SER A 104 8.44 17.56 15.86
C SER A 104 7.28 16.91 16.63
N LEU A 105 6.19 16.59 15.98
CA LEU A 105 4.98 16.04 16.59
C LEU A 105 5.12 14.54 16.89
N THR A 106 4.26 14.03 17.76
CA THR A 106 4.16 12.59 18.00
C THR A 106 3.21 11.98 17.00
N SER A 107 3.72 11.17 16.09
CA SER A 107 2.95 10.57 15.01
C SER A 107 2.92 9.05 15.14
N GLY A 108 1.70 8.50 15.11
CA GLY A 108 1.46 7.07 15.01
C GLY A 108 1.18 6.65 13.57
N PHE A 109 1.11 5.35 13.32
CA PHE A 109 0.81 4.81 12.00
C PHE A 109 -0.15 3.63 12.08
N GLY A 110 -1.05 3.59 11.12
CA GLY A 110 -1.96 2.49 10.88
C GLY A 110 -2.38 2.38 9.42
N TYR A 111 -3.15 1.36 9.11
CA TYR A 111 -3.76 1.21 7.79
C TYR A 111 -5.10 0.50 7.88
N GLN A 112 -5.94 0.73 6.89
CA GLN A 112 -7.29 0.18 6.81
C GLN A 112 -7.49 -0.55 5.48
N LEU A 113 -8.04 -1.75 5.52
CA LEU A 113 -8.54 -2.45 4.32
C LEU A 113 -9.89 -1.86 3.91
N TYR A 114 -9.91 -0.58 3.53
CA TYR A 114 -11.11 0.27 3.45
C TYR A 114 -12.18 -0.19 2.46
N LYS A 115 -11.83 -1.09 1.53
CA LYS A 115 -12.78 -1.70 0.57
C LYS A 115 -13.34 -3.04 1.05
N LEU A 116 -12.84 -3.55 2.18
CA LEU A 116 -13.22 -4.85 2.72
C LEU A 116 -14.05 -4.66 3.99
N GLY A 117 -15.16 -5.39 4.11
CA GLY A 117 -15.90 -5.48 5.36
C GLY A 117 -15.18 -6.33 6.41
N GLN A 118 -15.57 -6.19 7.67
CA GLN A 118 -14.99 -6.98 8.77
C GLN A 118 -15.14 -8.49 8.56
N ASP A 119 -16.23 -8.93 7.93
CA ASP A 119 -16.52 -10.32 7.59
C ASP A 119 -15.57 -10.92 6.53
N GLY A 120 -14.86 -10.08 5.80
CA GLY A 120 -13.82 -10.52 4.84
C GLY A 120 -12.54 -11.02 5.50
N VAL A 121 -12.33 -10.76 6.79
CA VAL A 121 -11.15 -11.16 7.54
C VAL A 121 -11.47 -12.30 8.51
N ARG A 122 -10.64 -13.34 8.49
CA ARG A 122 -10.72 -14.47 9.42
C ARG A 122 -9.91 -14.24 10.68
N SER A 123 -8.68 -13.76 10.54
CA SER A 123 -7.80 -13.42 11.64
C SER A 123 -6.72 -12.43 11.23
N ILE A 124 -6.20 -11.69 12.19
CA ILE A 124 -5.04 -10.79 12.05
C ILE A 124 -4.03 -11.14 13.14
N GLN A 125 -2.79 -11.32 12.74
CA GLN A 125 -1.66 -11.53 13.64
C GLN A 125 -0.57 -10.52 13.33
N VAL A 126 0.05 -9.95 14.36
CA VAL A 126 1.15 -9.00 14.21
C VAL A 126 2.35 -9.51 14.99
N ASP A 127 3.46 -9.68 14.28
CA ASP A 127 4.77 -9.93 14.85
C ASP A 127 5.61 -8.65 14.76
N GLY A 128 6.09 -8.15 15.88
CA GLY A 128 6.82 -6.89 15.95
C GLY A 128 6.79 -6.27 17.35
N PRO A 129 7.22 -5.02 17.48
CA PRO A 129 7.18 -4.29 18.75
C PRO A 129 5.78 -4.25 19.35
N ALA A 130 5.70 -4.26 20.67
CA ALA A 130 4.42 -4.16 21.39
C ALA A 130 3.73 -2.80 21.15
N GLY A 131 2.42 -2.75 21.40
CA GLY A 131 1.61 -1.53 21.28
C GLY A 131 0.68 -1.48 20.08
N TRP A 132 0.78 -2.46 19.16
CA TRP A 132 -0.18 -2.59 18.07
C TRP A 132 -1.60 -2.95 18.59
N LYS A 133 -2.60 -2.57 17.83
CA LYS A 133 -4.00 -2.85 18.15
C LYS A 133 -4.86 -2.93 16.87
N ILE A 134 -5.94 -3.69 16.95
CA ILE A 134 -6.98 -3.71 15.94
C ILE A 134 -8.15 -2.86 16.46
N GLU A 135 -8.62 -1.91 15.66
CA GLU A 135 -9.75 -1.05 16.01
C GLU A 135 -11.06 -1.77 15.67
N ALA A 136 -11.79 -2.21 16.72
CA ALA A 136 -13.02 -3.00 16.56
C ALA A 136 -14.24 -2.17 16.14
N ASP A 137 -14.21 -0.87 16.34
CA ASP A 137 -15.30 0.09 16.08
C ASP A 137 -15.25 0.73 14.68
N GLN A 138 -14.52 0.10 13.75
CA GLN A 138 -14.43 0.51 12.36
C GLN A 138 -15.29 -0.39 11.46
N SER A 139 -15.85 0.16 10.39
CA SER A 139 -16.60 -0.61 9.39
C SER A 139 -15.71 -1.55 8.56
N SER A 140 -14.43 -1.22 8.45
CA SER A 140 -13.42 -1.99 7.73
C SER A 140 -12.25 -2.35 8.65
N PRO A 141 -11.55 -3.48 8.42
CA PRO A 141 -10.41 -3.88 9.23
C PRO A 141 -9.36 -2.77 9.29
N THR A 142 -9.07 -2.30 10.49
CA THR A 142 -8.15 -1.18 10.76
C THR A 142 -7.13 -1.61 11.79
N ILE A 143 -5.85 -1.54 11.41
CA ILE A 143 -4.72 -1.99 12.22
C ILE A 143 -3.86 -0.77 12.53
N ILE A 144 -3.62 -0.52 13.82
CA ILE A 144 -2.66 0.46 14.30
C ILE A 144 -1.39 -0.29 14.69
N LEU A 145 -0.26 0.06 14.11
CA LEU A 145 1.01 -0.61 14.41
C LEU A 145 1.74 0.05 15.58
N PHE A 146 1.73 1.37 15.66
CA PHE A 146 2.35 2.11 16.76
C PHE A 146 1.71 3.49 16.92
N ASP A 147 1.83 4.03 18.12
CA ASP A 147 1.34 5.39 18.46
C ASP A 147 2.46 6.45 18.42
N ASN A 148 3.75 6.03 18.30
CA ASN A 148 4.90 6.93 18.23
C ASN A 148 6.01 6.33 17.35
N VAL A 149 6.18 6.89 16.17
CA VAL A 149 7.18 6.44 15.19
C VAL A 149 8.61 6.49 15.72
N ARG A 150 8.96 7.49 16.52
CA ARG A 150 10.33 7.65 17.08
C ARG A 150 10.80 6.47 17.92
N SER A 151 9.86 5.81 18.61
CA SER A 151 10.19 4.67 19.49
C SER A 151 10.45 3.37 18.71
N VAL A 152 10.15 3.34 17.41
CA VAL A 152 10.16 2.10 16.60
C VAL A 152 10.93 2.22 15.29
N ILE A 153 11.70 3.30 15.09
CA ILE A 153 12.54 3.46 13.90
C ILE A 153 13.46 2.26 13.73
N GLY A 154 13.51 1.70 12.52
CA GLY A 154 14.30 0.53 12.15
C GLY A 154 13.75 -0.81 12.66
N GLN A 155 12.64 -0.81 13.40
CA GLN A 155 12.01 -2.06 13.86
C GLN A 155 10.95 -2.53 12.87
N LYS A 156 10.97 -3.82 12.57
CA LYS A 156 10.06 -4.41 11.59
C LYS A 156 8.78 -4.91 12.24
N TYR A 157 7.67 -4.66 11.59
CA TYR A 157 6.36 -5.27 11.84
C TYR A 157 6.02 -6.22 10.70
N THR A 158 5.57 -7.42 11.01
CA THR A 158 4.99 -8.36 10.05
C THR A 158 3.53 -8.61 10.43
N VAL A 159 2.62 -8.26 9.54
CA VAL A 159 1.17 -8.44 9.74
C VAL A 159 0.69 -9.54 8.82
N THR A 160 0.17 -10.62 9.38
CA THR A 160 -0.46 -11.71 8.63
C THR A 160 -1.96 -11.60 8.78
N ILE A 161 -2.67 -11.49 7.66
CA ILE A 161 -4.13 -11.39 7.61
C ILE A 161 -4.67 -12.60 6.84
N GLU A 162 -5.42 -13.45 7.52
CA GLU A 162 -6.16 -14.54 6.87
C GLU A 162 -7.52 -14.01 6.40
N LEU A 163 -7.85 -14.28 5.15
CA LEU A 163 -9.05 -13.76 4.49
C LEU A 163 -10.08 -14.88 4.25
N ASN A 164 -11.33 -14.50 4.07
CA ASN A 164 -12.44 -15.39 3.73
C ASN A 164 -12.65 -15.47 2.21
N ASP A 165 -11.60 -15.84 1.45
CA ASP A 165 -11.63 -16.02 -0.02
C ASP A 165 -12.25 -14.82 -0.77
N VAL A 166 -11.70 -13.64 -0.55
CA VAL A 166 -12.22 -12.37 -1.07
C VAL A 166 -11.76 -12.08 -2.51
N ASP A 167 -12.42 -11.12 -3.18
CA ASP A 167 -11.92 -10.57 -4.44
C ASP A 167 -10.59 -9.81 -4.18
N PRO A 168 -9.49 -10.16 -4.88
CA PRO A 168 -8.20 -9.49 -4.70
C PRO A 168 -8.23 -7.97 -4.94
N LYS A 169 -9.19 -7.46 -5.70
CA LYS A 169 -9.38 -6.01 -5.92
C LYS A 169 -9.80 -5.26 -4.66
N LEU A 170 -10.40 -5.95 -3.69
CA LEU A 170 -10.80 -5.35 -2.41
C LEU A 170 -9.61 -5.15 -1.47
N VAL A 171 -8.51 -5.85 -1.73
CA VAL A 171 -7.32 -5.89 -0.89
C VAL A 171 -6.04 -5.56 -1.68
N ALA A 172 -6.15 -4.62 -2.62
CA ALA A 172 -5.00 -4.14 -3.38
C ALA A 172 -4.14 -3.19 -2.53
N SER A 173 -2.87 -3.56 -2.33
CA SER A 173 -1.86 -2.74 -1.61
C SER A 173 -1.59 -1.41 -2.35
N PRO A 174 -1.29 -0.31 -1.64
CA PRO A 174 -1.00 -0.22 -0.21
C PRO A 174 -2.23 -0.06 0.71
N TYR A 175 -3.43 -0.35 0.27
CA TYR A 175 -4.70 -0.20 0.99
C TYR A 175 -5.02 1.27 1.27
N ASN A 176 -5.26 1.62 2.54
CA ASN A 176 -5.44 2.99 3.01
C ASN A 176 -4.51 3.22 4.21
N PRO A 177 -3.21 3.43 4.00
CA PRO A 177 -2.27 3.74 5.06
C PRO A 177 -2.43 5.19 5.50
N PHE A 178 -2.22 5.43 6.79
CA PHE A 178 -2.32 6.75 7.38
C PHE A 178 -1.41 6.90 8.58
N ILE A 179 -1.02 8.13 8.84
CA ILE A 179 -0.50 8.55 10.13
C ILE A 179 -1.60 9.26 10.93
N PHE A 180 -1.43 9.33 12.24
CA PHE A 180 -2.26 10.18 13.09
C PHE A 180 -1.38 10.93 14.08
N VAL A 181 -1.75 12.16 14.39
CA VAL A 181 -0.91 13.10 15.14
C VAL A 181 -1.51 13.36 16.50
N GLY A 182 -0.81 12.94 17.56
CA GLY A 182 -1.29 13.04 18.93
C GLY A 182 -2.49 12.11 19.17
N ASN A 183 -3.68 12.60 18.82
CA ASN A 183 -4.94 11.86 18.98
C ASN A 183 -5.32 11.13 17.69
N ARG A 184 -6.20 10.10 17.84
CA ARG A 184 -6.70 9.30 16.70
C ARG A 184 -7.63 10.07 15.74
N ASP A 185 -8.06 11.28 16.07
CA ASP A 185 -8.94 12.12 15.28
C ASP A 185 -8.20 12.92 14.19
N LYS A 186 -6.93 13.23 14.38
CA LYS A 186 -6.11 13.94 13.39
C LYS A 186 -5.34 12.96 12.51
N GLU A 187 -5.99 12.47 11.47
CA GLU A 187 -5.43 11.51 10.51
C GLU A 187 -4.90 12.21 9.25
N VAL A 188 -3.81 11.67 8.69
CA VAL A 188 -3.29 12.07 7.38
C VAL A 188 -3.15 10.84 6.50
N HIS A 189 -3.87 10.82 5.39
CA HIS A 189 -3.85 9.73 4.42
C HIS A 189 -3.20 10.18 3.11
N MET A 190 -3.00 9.24 2.20
CA MET A 190 -2.66 9.58 0.82
C MET A 190 -3.84 10.24 0.10
N VAL A 191 -3.54 10.95 -0.97
CA VAL A 191 -4.56 11.65 -1.79
C VAL A 191 -5.70 10.71 -2.20
N ASN A 192 -6.93 11.17 -2.01
CA ASN A 192 -8.18 10.49 -2.37
C ASN A 192 -8.46 9.19 -1.59
N TYR A 193 -7.71 8.88 -0.54
CA TYR A 193 -8.09 7.83 0.39
C TYR A 193 -9.02 8.40 1.46
N PRO A 194 -10.14 7.72 1.77
CA PRO A 194 -11.10 8.23 2.73
C PRO A 194 -10.54 8.21 4.16
N PRO A 195 -10.92 9.18 5.00
CA PRO A 195 -10.62 9.12 6.43
C PRO A 195 -11.33 7.93 7.09
N THR A 196 -10.78 7.45 8.22
CA THR A 196 -11.48 6.44 9.01
C THR A 196 -12.69 7.06 9.75
N ALA A 197 -13.48 6.22 10.43
CA ALA A 197 -14.61 6.70 11.23
C ALA A 197 -14.19 7.60 12.41
N LYS A 198 -12.91 7.53 12.81
CA LYS A 198 -12.37 8.32 13.96
C LYS A 198 -11.83 9.69 13.59
N ALA A 199 -11.59 9.92 12.28
CA ALA A 199 -11.07 11.20 11.84
C ALA A 199 -12.04 12.36 12.13
N ASP A 200 -11.50 13.46 12.60
CA ASP A 200 -12.24 14.72 12.70
C ASP A 200 -12.46 15.29 11.29
N LYS A 201 -13.70 15.20 10.82
CA LYS A 201 -14.08 15.67 9.49
C LYS A 201 -14.19 17.17 9.37
N GLU A 202 -14.23 17.91 10.49
CA GLU A 202 -14.29 19.38 10.49
C GLU A 202 -12.94 20.00 10.09
N LEU A 203 -11.86 19.24 10.15
CA LEU A 203 -10.53 19.67 9.72
C LEU A 203 -10.40 19.79 8.18
N PHE A 204 -11.22 19.08 7.41
CA PHE A 204 -11.19 19.18 5.95
C PHE A 204 -11.61 20.56 5.48
N ASN A 205 -10.96 21.02 4.41
CA ASN A 205 -11.17 22.33 3.80
C ASN A 205 -10.90 23.51 4.78
N THR A 206 -9.98 23.28 5.72
CA THR A 206 -9.44 24.32 6.60
C THR A 206 -7.95 24.54 6.33
N HIS A 207 -7.40 25.67 6.76
CA HIS A 207 -6.00 26.04 6.56
C HIS A 207 -5.56 25.92 5.10
N ASP A 208 -4.60 25.04 4.82
CA ASP A 208 -4.07 24.78 3.47
C ASP A 208 -4.77 23.61 2.78
N ASP A 209 -5.60 22.85 3.49
CA ASP A 209 -6.36 21.74 2.90
C ASP A 209 -7.47 22.27 1.99
N VAL A 210 -7.58 21.68 0.79
CA VAL A 210 -8.60 22.01 -0.20
C VAL A 210 -9.40 20.77 -0.64
N SER A 211 -9.52 19.82 0.27
CA SER A 211 -10.32 18.62 0.07
C SER A 211 -11.77 18.95 -0.27
N ASN A 212 -12.39 18.10 -1.07
CA ASN A 212 -13.81 18.11 -1.35
C ASN A 212 -14.42 16.77 -0.97
N VAL A 213 -14.83 16.67 0.30
CA VAL A 213 -15.33 15.45 0.90
C VAL A 213 -16.53 14.86 0.13
N SER A 214 -17.42 15.73 -0.37
CA SER A 214 -18.61 15.32 -1.13
C SER A 214 -18.27 14.74 -2.50
N ALA A 215 -17.11 15.12 -3.06
CA ALA A 215 -16.59 14.58 -4.32
C ALA A 215 -15.61 13.40 -4.11
N GLY A 216 -15.36 12.96 -2.88
CA GLY A 216 -14.39 11.92 -2.56
C GLY A 216 -12.93 12.35 -2.77
N ILE A 217 -12.67 13.65 -2.68
CA ILE A 217 -11.34 14.23 -2.81
C ILE A 217 -10.83 14.59 -1.42
N TYR A 218 -9.74 13.94 -1.00
CA TYR A 218 -9.21 14.03 0.36
C TYR A 218 -7.71 14.31 0.36
N TYR A 219 -7.23 14.97 1.40
CA TYR A 219 -5.81 15.17 1.75
C TYR A 219 -4.98 15.79 0.64
N ILE A 220 -5.46 16.91 0.13
CA ILE A 220 -4.77 17.72 -0.87
C ILE A 220 -4.66 19.17 -0.45
N SER A 221 -3.55 19.81 -0.76
CA SER A 221 -3.34 21.26 -0.61
C SER A 221 -3.12 21.93 -1.97
N ARG A 222 -3.10 23.27 -2.01
CA ARG A 222 -2.77 24.04 -3.20
C ARG A 222 -1.31 24.46 -3.20
N TYR A 223 -0.64 24.26 -4.33
CA TYR A 223 0.68 24.83 -4.56
C TYR A 223 0.52 26.27 -5.05
N LYS A 224 1.25 27.20 -4.42
CA LYS A 224 1.26 28.63 -4.81
C LYS A 224 -0.12 29.28 -5.07
N GLY A 225 -1.14 28.72 -4.42
CA GLY A 225 -2.47 29.37 -4.33
C GLY A 225 -3.51 29.01 -5.37
N GLU A 226 -3.21 28.34 -6.51
CA GLU A 226 -4.25 28.33 -7.54
C GLU A 226 -4.56 27.03 -8.26
N VAL A 227 -3.62 26.33 -8.85
CA VAL A 227 -3.98 25.27 -9.81
C VAL A 227 -3.40 23.90 -9.46
N GLU A 228 -2.31 23.87 -8.74
CA GLU A 228 -1.52 22.66 -8.54
C GLU A 228 -1.81 22.04 -7.19
N LEU A 229 -2.41 20.86 -7.23
CA LEU A 229 -2.79 20.13 -6.04
C LEU A 229 -1.60 19.30 -5.54
N MET A 230 -1.34 19.36 -4.24
CA MET A 230 -0.19 18.75 -3.59
C MET A 230 -0.66 17.78 -2.51
N PRO A 231 -0.06 16.58 -2.40
CA PRO A 231 -0.45 15.57 -1.41
C PRO A 231 0.07 15.91 -0.01
N PHE A 232 -0.58 15.40 1.04
CA PHE A 232 -0.04 15.32 2.40
C PHE A 232 0.57 13.95 2.71
N GLY A 233 0.29 12.96 1.89
CA GLY A 233 0.88 11.64 1.95
C GLY A 233 1.07 11.05 0.56
N MET A 234 2.13 10.30 0.35
CA MET A 234 2.45 9.71 -0.94
C MET A 234 3.08 8.32 -0.82
N ASN A 235 2.89 7.53 -1.87
CA ASN A 235 3.53 6.23 -2.05
C ASN A 235 4.61 6.36 -3.12
N LEU A 236 5.82 6.04 -2.77
CA LEU A 236 7.01 6.15 -3.61
C LEU A 236 7.56 4.77 -3.97
N PRO A 237 8.26 4.60 -5.10
CA PRO A 237 9.10 3.42 -5.29
C PRO A 237 10.16 3.33 -4.19
N ILE A 238 10.75 2.16 -3.99
CA ILE A 238 11.90 2.02 -3.08
C ILE A 238 13.03 2.91 -3.58
N ILE A 239 13.37 3.90 -2.77
CA ILE A 239 14.46 4.86 -3.00
C ILE A 239 15.34 4.93 -1.75
N ASP A 240 16.52 5.51 -1.84
CA ASP A 240 17.29 5.83 -0.64
C ASP A 240 16.51 6.88 0.18
N SER A 241 16.04 6.49 1.35
CA SER A 241 15.26 7.36 2.24
C SER A 241 16.00 8.64 2.66
N LYS A 242 17.33 8.60 2.69
CA LYS A 242 18.17 9.78 2.95
C LYS A 242 17.98 10.91 1.94
N LEU A 243 17.52 10.59 0.71
CA LEU A 243 17.25 11.63 -0.29
C LEU A 243 16.21 12.65 0.19
N LEU A 244 15.22 12.22 0.97
CA LEU A 244 14.22 13.10 1.58
C LEU A 244 14.64 13.55 2.98
N ALA A 245 15.17 12.64 3.80
CA ALA A 245 15.56 12.93 5.18
C ALA A 245 16.66 14.01 5.29
N ASP A 246 17.58 14.08 4.33
CA ASP A 246 18.64 15.12 4.29
C ASP A 246 18.11 16.51 3.88
N GLY A 247 16.83 16.61 3.51
CA GLY A 247 16.18 17.84 3.06
C GLY A 247 15.40 18.58 4.16
N GLU A 248 15.63 18.29 5.44
CA GLU A 248 14.90 18.83 6.59
C GLU A 248 14.65 20.33 6.50
N GLY A 249 13.37 20.74 6.56
CA GLY A 249 12.93 22.12 6.45
C GLY A 249 13.05 22.74 5.05
N VAL A 250 13.39 21.96 4.02
CA VAL A 250 13.48 22.43 2.63
C VAL A 250 12.35 21.78 1.81
N LYS A 251 11.49 22.60 1.24
CA LYS A 251 10.35 22.11 0.46
C LYS A 251 10.80 21.16 -0.64
N ILE A 252 10.17 19.99 -0.72
CA ILE A 252 10.55 18.93 -1.65
C ILE A 252 10.65 19.39 -3.10
N TYR A 253 9.82 20.30 -3.55
CA TYR A 253 9.85 20.82 -4.92
C TYR A 253 10.94 21.87 -5.18
N GLU A 254 11.58 22.39 -4.13
CA GLU A 254 12.78 23.23 -4.23
C GLU A 254 14.03 22.36 -4.39
N THR A 255 14.05 21.21 -3.70
CA THR A 255 15.12 20.22 -3.82
C THR A 255 15.00 19.41 -5.12
N PHE A 256 13.78 19.09 -5.54
CA PHE A 256 13.48 18.23 -6.69
C PHE A 256 12.54 18.94 -7.69
N PRO A 257 13.04 19.72 -8.65
CA PRO A 257 12.22 20.53 -9.56
C PRO A 257 11.17 19.75 -10.38
N ASN A 258 11.42 18.47 -10.64
CA ASN A 258 10.49 17.61 -11.39
C ASN A 258 9.37 17.00 -10.54
N PHE A 259 9.39 17.20 -9.21
CA PHE A 259 8.41 16.65 -8.27
C PHE A 259 6.98 17.09 -8.60
N ILE A 260 6.77 18.39 -8.85
CA ILE A 260 5.44 18.94 -9.17
C ILE A 260 4.85 18.25 -10.40
N GLY A 261 5.63 18.10 -11.47
CA GLY A 261 5.16 17.44 -12.69
C GLY A 261 4.85 15.96 -12.46
N TRP A 262 5.54 15.29 -11.54
CA TRP A 262 5.23 13.92 -11.13
C TRP A 262 3.89 13.86 -10.39
N VAL A 263 3.69 14.69 -9.38
CA VAL A 263 2.44 14.75 -8.60
C VAL A 263 1.25 15.04 -9.50
N GLN A 264 1.31 16.07 -10.33
CA GLN A 264 0.20 16.50 -11.19
C GLN A 264 -0.17 15.51 -12.28
N SER A 265 0.76 14.69 -12.68
CA SER A 265 0.49 13.59 -13.62
C SER A 265 -0.05 12.33 -12.93
N GLY A 266 -0.32 12.34 -11.62
CA GLY A 266 -0.68 11.15 -10.87
C GLY A 266 0.42 10.09 -10.88
N GLY A 267 1.69 10.52 -10.87
CA GLY A 267 2.84 9.61 -10.86
C GLY A 267 3.22 9.03 -12.22
N THR A 268 2.58 9.45 -13.31
CA THR A 268 2.83 8.88 -14.66
C THR A 268 3.99 9.51 -15.39
N LYS A 269 4.27 10.80 -15.16
CA LYS A 269 5.43 11.53 -15.71
C LYS A 269 6.51 11.71 -14.66
N ASN A 270 7.71 12.04 -15.09
CA ASN A 270 8.87 12.34 -14.22
C ASN A 270 9.10 11.28 -13.13
N LYS A 271 8.94 10.02 -13.46
CA LYS A 271 9.07 8.90 -12.48
C LYS A 271 10.44 8.84 -11.80
N ASP A 272 11.43 9.50 -12.37
CA ASP A 272 12.80 9.63 -11.86
C ASP A 272 13.06 11.02 -11.21
N TRP A 273 12.02 11.75 -10.79
CA TRP A 273 12.10 13.09 -10.23
C TRP A 273 13.13 13.22 -9.10
N TYR A 274 13.24 12.20 -8.26
CA TYR A 274 14.16 12.14 -7.12
C TYR A 274 15.64 11.98 -7.49
N LYS A 275 15.96 11.67 -8.76
CA LYS A 275 17.34 11.58 -9.29
C LYS A 275 17.90 12.92 -9.75
N LYS A 276 17.07 13.94 -9.84
CA LYS A 276 17.42 15.27 -10.38
C LYS A 276 17.21 16.31 -9.29
N LYS A 277 18.30 16.62 -8.59
CA LYS A 277 18.38 17.70 -7.62
C LYS A 277 18.70 19.02 -8.29
#